data_3af5437af157e6d2b0505c3fefe65af7
#
_entry.id   3af5437af157e6d2b0505c3fefe65af7
#
_cell.length_a   1.000
_cell.length_b   1.000
_cell.length_c   1.000
_cell.angle_alpha   90.00
_cell.angle_beta   90.00
_cell.angle_gamma   90.00
#
_symmetry.space_group_name_H-M   'P 1'
#
loop_
_entity.id
_entity.type
_entity.pdbx_description
1 polymer ?
#
loop_
_entity_poly.entity_id
_entity_poly.type
_entity_poly.pdbx_seq_one_letter_code
_entity_poly.pdbx_strand_id
1 'polypeptide(L)'
;MFIAIRKYRVRRGTGPEWTKRVQDSFVPLVRELKGFRGYYLLDGGPDVIITISIFESAAEALVSNEKAADWVRNHVMEFARGMPEVMVGDVRIAEVK
;
A
#
# COMPACT_ATOMS: atom_id res chain seq x y z
N MET A 1 14.94 4.92 7.53
CA MET A 1 13.95 4.12 6.79
C MET A 1 12.56 4.43 7.32
N PHE A 2 11.64 4.69 6.44
CA PHE A 2 10.30 5.16 6.77
C PHE A 2 9.26 4.21 6.21
N ILE A 3 8.22 3.87 6.99
CA ILE A 3 7.20 2.92 6.59
C ILE A 3 5.84 3.60 6.55
N ALA A 4 5.08 3.33 5.48
CA ALA A 4 3.69 3.74 5.35
C ALA A 4 2.81 2.49 5.31
N ILE A 5 1.80 2.45 6.18
CA ILE A 5 0.86 1.35 6.27
C ILE A 5 -0.52 1.89 5.90
N ARG A 6 -1.21 1.19 5.00
CA ARG A 6 -2.57 1.55 4.60
C ARG A 6 -3.47 0.34 4.77
N LYS A 7 -4.60 0.55 5.42
CA LYS A 7 -5.60 -0.50 5.62
C LYS A 7 -6.85 -0.13 4.85
N TYR A 8 -7.23 -0.98 3.91
CA TYR A 8 -8.40 -0.81 3.06
C TYR A 8 -9.47 -1.80 3.44
N ARG A 9 -10.72 -1.33 3.51
CA ARG A 9 -11.88 -2.22 3.57
C ARG A 9 -12.43 -2.30 2.16
N VAL A 10 -12.66 -3.52 1.68
CA VAL A 10 -13.08 -3.74 0.30
C VAL A 10 -14.44 -4.45 0.29
N ARG A 11 -15.13 -4.35 -0.85
CA ARG A 11 -16.42 -5.02 -1.00
C ARG A 11 -16.23 -6.52 -0.91
N ARG A 12 -17.25 -7.20 -0.41
CA ARG A 12 -17.22 -8.65 -0.16
C ARG A 12 -16.71 -9.40 -1.38
N GLY A 13 -15.69 -10.23 -1.17
CA GLY A 13 -15.16 -11.11 -2.19
C GLY A 13 -14.24 -10.46 -3.22
N THR A 14 -13.94 -9.15 -3.10
CA THR A 14 -13.12 -8.46 -4.10
C THR A 14 -11.63 -8.43 -3.77
N GLY A 15 -11.23 -8.95 -2.61
CA GLY A 15 -9.82 -8.96 -2.19
C GLY A 15 -8.88 -9.61 -3.19
N PRO A 16 -9.19 -10.79 -3.72
CA PRO A 16 -8.32 -11.44 -4.72
C PRO A 16 -8.14 -10.60 -5.99
N GLU A 17 -9.20 -9.96 -6.49
CA GLU A 17 -9.10 -9.10 -7.68
C GLU A 17 -8.30 -7.83 -7.37
N TRP A 18 -8.50 -7.23 -6.19
CA TRP A 18 -7.70 -6.10 -5.73
C TRP A 18 -6.21 -6.46 -5.73
N THR A 19 -5.87 -7.59 -5.10
CA THR A 19 -4.50 -8.07 -5.01
C THR A 19 -3.88 -8.28 -6.39
N LYS A 20 -4.64 -8.89 -7.31
CA LYS A 20 -4.15 -9.12 -8.66
C LYS A 20 -3.85 -7.82 -9.38
N ARG A 21 -4.73 -6.83 -9.29
CA ARG A 21 -4.52 -5.53 -9.93
C ARG A 21 -3.32 -4.80 -9.33
N VAL A 22 -3.12 -4.89 -8.01
CA VAL A 22 -1.93 -4.33 -7.37
C VAL A 22 -0.67 -4.98 -7.92
N GLN A 23 -0.64 -6.30 -7.99
CA GLN A 23 0.52 -7.03 -8.50
C GLN A 23 0.84 -6.64 -9.95
N ASP A 24 -0.18 -6.52 -10.79
CA ASP A 24 0.00 -6.29 -12.21
C ASP A 24 0.31 -4.83 -12.56
N SER A 25 -0.20 -3.88 -11.79
CA SER A 25 -0.17 -2.46 -12.17
C SER A 25 0.50 -1.55 -11.14
N PHE A 26 0.22 -1.73 -9.84
CA PHE A 26 0.80 -0.86 -8.83
C PHE A 26 2.24 -1.22 -8.48
N VAL A 27 2.55 -2.50 -8.37
CA VAL A 27 3.90 -2.95 -8.01
C VAL A 27 4.95 -2.42 -9.00
N PRO A 28 4.73 -2.52 -10.34
CA PRO A 28 5.68 -1.92 -11.28
C PRO A 28 5.86 -0.41 -11.08
N LEU A 29 4.81 0.29 -10.70
CA LEU A 29 4.86 1.74 -10.47
C LEU A 29 5.64 2.06 -9.18
N VAL A 30 5.31 1.42 -8.07
CA VAL A 30 5.92 1.75 -6.77
C VAL A 30 7.41 1.40 -6.75
N ARG A 31 7.80 0.35 -7.46
CA ARG A 31 9.21 -0.07 -7.52
C ARG A 31 10.11 0.99 -8.14
N GLU A 32 9.58 1.83 -9.00
CA GLU A 32 10.35 2.87 -9.69
C GLU A 32 10.40 4.18 -8.93
N LEU A 33 9.68 4.30 -7.81
CA LEU A 33 9.69 5.53 -7.03
C LEU A 33 11.01 5.69 -6.29
N LYS A 34 11.49 6.94 -6.22
CA LYS A 34 12.73 7.26 -5.54
C LYS A 34 12.68 6.80 -4.08
N GLY A 35 13.74 6.16 -3.63
CA GLY A 35 13.86 5.72 -2.24
C GLY A 35 13.13 4.42 -1.91
N PHE A 36 12.56 3.76 -2.89
CA PHE A 36 11.83 2.50 -2.66
C PHE A 36 12.73 1.43 -2.06
N ARG A 37 12.26 0.78 -0.98
CA ARG A 37 12.99 -0.29 -0.30
C ARG A 37 12.20 -1.59 -0.26
N GLY A 38 10.89 -1.54 -0.26
CA GLY A 38 10.08 -2.76 -0.20
C GLY A 38 8.60 -2.47 -0.18
N TYR A 39 7.82 -3.49 -0.51
CA TYR A 39 6.38 -3.40 -0.54
C TYR A 39 5.77 -4.77 -0.19
N TYR A 40 4.79 -4.76 0.71
CA TYR A 40 4.05 -5.96 1.09
C TYR A 40 2.56 -5.66 1.02
N LEU A 41 1.80 -6.64 0.58
CA LEU A 41 0.34 -6.60 0.64
C LEU A 41 -0.10 -7.81 1.46
N LEU A 42 -0.89 -7.57 2.49
CA LEU A 42 -1.36 -8.59 3.42
C LEU A 42 -2.85 -8.79 3.27
N ASP A 43 -3.28 -10.04 3.42
CA ASP A 43 -4.68 -10.35 3.67
C ASP A 43 -4.93 -10.08 5.16
N GLY A 44 -5.71 -9.05 5.46
CA GLY A 44 -5.96 -8.62 6.83
C GLY A 44 -7.21 -9.23 7.46
N GLY A 45 -7.73 -10.30 6.86
CA GLY A 45 -8.98 -10.91 7.29
C GLY A 45 -10.07 -10.67 6.25
N PRO A 46 -11.33 -11.07 6.54
CA PRO A 46 -12.39 -10.94 5.54
C PRO A 46 -12.54 -9.50 5.04
N ASP A 47 -12.33 -9.34 3.72
CA ASP A 47 -12.53 -8.07 3.01
C ASP A 47 -11.67 -6.92 3.56
N VAL A 48 -10.47 -7.24 4.05
CA VAL A 48 -9.49 -6.25 4.53
C VAL A 48 -8.16 -6.49 3.84
N ILE A 49 -7.60 -5.42 3.25
CA ILE A 49 -6.29 -5.44 2.60
C ILE A 49 -5.39 -4.47 3.37
N ILE A 50 -4.20 -4.93 3.73
CA ILE A 50 -3.21 -4.07 4.39
C ILE A 50 -1.98 -4.01 3.50
N THR A 51 -1.50 -2.80 3.21
CA THR A 51 -0.27 -2.62 2.45
C THR A 51 0.79 -1.96 3.30
N ILE A 52 2.04 -2.36 3.08
CA ILE A 52 3.20 -1.82 3.77
C ILE A 52 4.20 -1.39 2.71
N SER A 53 4.51 -0.09 2.70
CA SER A 53 5.50 0.47 1.78
C SER A 53 6.69 0.97 2.58
N ILE A 54 7.90 0.63 2.15
CA ILE A 54 9.14 0.98 2.85
C ILE A 54 9.97 1.88 1.95
N PHE A 55 10.37 3.04 2.47
CA PHE A 55 11.16 4.03 1.74
C PHE A 55 12.32 4.54 2.58
N GLU A 56 13.30 5.17 1.92
CA GLU A 56 14.47 5.72 2.59
C GLU A 56 14.11 6.87 3.54
N SER A 57 13.13 7.71 3.14
CA SER A 57 12.80 8.93 3.89
C SER A 57 11.30 9.17 3.96
N ALA A 58 10.90 10.03 4.89
CA ALA A 58 9.51 10.45 5.03
C ALA A 58 8.98 11.12 3.78
N ALA A 59 9.77 11.99 3.16
CA ALA A 59 9.35 12.71 1.96
C ALA A 59 9.00 11.74 0.83
N GLU A 60 9.83 10.71 0.64
CA GLU A 60 9.62 9.71 -0.39
C GLU A 60 8.40 8.84 -0.09
N ALA A 61 8.19 8.49 1.19
CA ALA A 61 7.01 7.76 1.60
C ALA A 61 5.72 8.56 1.36
N LEU A 62 5.76 9.87 1.61
CA LEU A 62 4.60 10.73 1.35
C LEU A 62 4.26 10.79 -0.14
N VAL A 63 5.26 10.85 -1.02
CA VAL A 63 5.04 10.77 -2.47
C VAL A 63 4.38 9.45 -2.82
N SER A 64 4.83 8.34 -2.22
CA SER A 64 4.23 7.04 -2.49
C SER A 64 2.77 6.97 -2.06
N ASN A 65 2.41 7.64 -0.95
CA ASN A 65 1.02 7.68 -0.50
C ASN A 65 0.13 8.40 -1.50
N GLU A 66 0.61 9.50 -2.09
CA GLU A 66 -0.13 10.21 -3.14
C GLU A 66 -0.32 9.34 -4.37
N LYS A 67 0.73 8.64 -4.79
CA LYS A 67 0.66 7.73 -5.93
C LYS A 67 -0.31 6.57 -5.67
N ALA A 68 -0.30 6.05 -4.44
CA ALA A 68 -1.21 4.97 -4.06
C ALA A 68 -2.66 5.45 -4.10
N ALA A 69 -2.94 6.65 -3.59
CA ALA A 69 -4.29 7.20 -3.61
C ALA A 69 -4.79 7.39 -5.05
N ASP A 70 -3.94 7.92 -5.92
CA ASP A 70 -4.28 8.09 -7.33
C ASP A 70 -4.53 6.75 -8.01
N TRP A 71 -3.67 5.77 -7.73
CA TRP A 71 -3.81 4.45 -8.32
C TRP A 71 -5.13 3.79 -7.90
N VAL A 72 -5.47 3.84 -6.62
CA VAL A 72 -6.71 3.27 -6.10
C VAL A 72 -7.90 3.92 -6.80
N ARG A 73 -7.89 5.25 -6.91
CA ARG A 73 -8.97 5.99 -7.54
C ARG A 73 -9.19 5.57 -8.99
N ASN A 74 -8.11 5.26 -9.70
CA ASN A 74 -8.16 4.96 -11.12
C ASN A 74 -8.34 3.48 -11.46
N HIS A 75 -8.12 2.56 -10.50
CA HIS A 75 -8.06 1.13 -10.81
C HIS A 75 -9.00 0.25 -9.96
N VAL A 76 -9.24 0.59 -8.69
CA VAL A 76 -9.97 -0.30 -7.78
C VAL A 76 -11.01 0.42 -6.93
N MET A 77 -11.32 1.69 -7.23
CA MET A 77 -12.25 2.47 -6.44
C MET A 77 -13.61 1.78 -6.29
N GLU A 78 -14.05 1.08 -7.32
CA GLU A 78 -15.32 0.36 -7.29
C GLU A 78 -15.38 -0.72 -6.21
N PHE A 79 -14.23 -1.21 -5.75
CA PHE A 79 -14.17 -2.24 -4.71
C PHE A 79 -13.95 -1.65 -3.32
N ALA A 80 -13.63 -0.37 -3.20
CA ALA A 80 -13.32 0.24 -1.92
C ALA A 80 -14.58 0.53 -1.11
N ARG A 81 -14.49 0.32 0.21
CA ARG A 81 -15.54 0.68 1.16
C ARG A 81 -14.98 1.73 2.11
N GLY A 82 -15.25 2.99 1.78
CA GLY A 82 -14.78 4.12 2.59
C GLY A 82 -13.31 4.44 2.36
N MET A 83 -12.80 5.33 3.20
CA MET A 83 -11.42 5.80 3.11
C MET A 83 -10.48 4.83 3.81
N PRO A 84 -9.25 4.66 3.32
CA PRO A 84 -8.28 3.83 4.02
C PRO A 84 -7.79 4.50 5.30
N GLU A 85 -7.41 3.66 6.27
CA GLU A 85 -6.66 4.13 7.42
C GLU A 85 -5.19 4.17 7.03
N VAL A 86 -4.52 5.28 7.30
CA VAL A 86 -3.10 5.46 6.95
C VAL A 86 -2.30 5.70 8.22
N MET A 87 -1.24 4.91 8.39
CA MET A 87 -0.31 5.07 9.51
C MET A 87 1.09 5.13 8.94
N VAL A 88 1.90 6.04 9.47
CA VAL A 88 3.27 6.21 9.00
C VAL A 88 4.22 6.33 10.19
N GLY A 89 5.45 5.95 10.01
CA GLY A 89 6.45 6.10 11.05
C GLY A 89 7.86 5.80 10.60
N ASP A 90 8.81 6.33 11.35
CA ASP A 90 10.22 6.04 11.11
C ASP A 90 10.59 4.74 11.83
N VAL A 91 11.41 3.93 11.17
CA VAL A 91 11.85 2.66 11.76
C VAL A 91 12.86 2.95 12.87
N ARG A 92 12.54 2.51 14.08
CA ARG A 92 13.42 2.65 15.23
C ARG A 92 14.23 1.41 15.53
N ILE A 93 13.65 0.24 15.24
CA ILE A 93 14.32 -1.05 15.41
C ILE A 93 14.01 -1.89 14.19
N ALA A 94 15.05 -2.42 13.54
CA ALA A 94 14.92 -3.34 12.41
C ALA A 94 15.73 -4.60 12.72
N GLU A 95 15.03 -5.66 13.11
CA GLU A 95 15.62 -6.96 13.39
C GLU A 95 15.17 -7.91 12.28
N VAL A 96 16.08 -8.26 11.39
CA VAL A 96 15.75 -9.12 10.26
C VAL A 96 16.77 -10.24 10.16
N LYS A 97 16.36 -11.37 9.59
CA LYS A 97 17.25 -12.51 9.35
C LYS A 97 17.86 -12.45 7.98
#